data_d888a0f191b5ac68153ac953fd0a26b8
#
_entry.id   d888a0f191b5ac68153ac953fd0a26b8
#
_cell.length_a   1.000
_cell.length_b   1.000
_cell.length_c   1.000
_cell.angle_alpha   90.00
_cell.angle_beta   90.00
_cell.angle_gamma   90.00
#
_symmetry.space_group_name_H-M   'P 1'
#
loop_
_entity.id
_entity.type
_entity.pdbx_description
1 polymer ?
#
loop_
_entity_poly.entity_id
_entity_poly.type
_entity_poly.pdbx_seq_one_letter_code
_entity_poly.pdbx_strand_id
1 'polypeptide(L)'
;VAIGWRLPRAVPICVQAGTLTVSFGGVPSGQVPYREPTQMTTTQLTKNSHVLSWVDEMSKLTKPDRIVWVDGSEEEHKRLTEVALSEGAIEPLNPEKLPGCFYSRSNANDVARVEHLTFICTPTKDEAGPTNNWMAPDEAYKKLRGLFDGSMKGRTLYVVPYVMGPVGSPLSKIGVEITDSVYVVLNMRIMTRMGKAALDMLGGSNDFNRGLHSTLDINPERRFICHFPQDNTIWSVGSGYGGNVLLGKKCLALRIGSYLGKKEGWLAEHMLILGVESPTGEKHYVAAAFPSACGKTNFAMLIPPQHYKGWKVTTVGDDIAWMRVGQDGRLWAINPEAGYFGVAPGTSTKSNPNAMKTVLKNTIFTNVAKTEDGDVWWEGKDGEVPAKLTDWQGKPWVRGESKEKAAHPNSRFTSPAINNPALSPEWDSPTGVPISAIIFGGRRATTVPLVMESFNWAHGVYFGATMGSETTAAAVGQVGVVRRDPMAMLPFCGYNVGDYFAHWLGMQQRIANPPKIFMVNWFRQKDGRFVWPGFGDNMRVLKWIIDRVEGRTAAKETVVGHVPCEGDLDTQSLDATPEDLAAAMAVDLNEWKQELEGQAEWFEKVGPTLPKALKLERELLLERVIQAVAGN
;
A
#
# COMPACT_ATOMS: atom_id res chain seq x y z
N VAL A 1 48.47 18.74 -21.01
CA VAL A 1 48.99 17.48 -21.55
C VAL A 1 47.80 16.70 -22.07
N ALA A 2 47.65 16.71 -23.41
CA ALA A 2 46.60 16.01 -24.12
C ALA A 2 47.09 14.60 -24.49
N ILE A 3 46.30 13.58 -24.19
CA ILE A 3 46.56 12.22 -24.66
C ILE A 3 45.43 11.85 -25.60
N GLY A 4 45.76 11.78 -26.91
CA GLY A 4 44.88 11.37 -27.98
C GLY A 4 44.82 9.85 -28.12
N TRP A 5 43.64 9.30 -28.33
CA TRP A 5 43.40 7.93 -28.75
C TRP A 5 43.04 7.86 -30.19
N ARG A 6 43.83 7.06 -30.99
CA ARG A 6 43.59 6.77 -32.40
C ARG A 6 42.63 5.59 -32.55
N LEU A 7 41.64 5.74 -33.42
CA LEU A 7 40.78 4.67 -33.92
C LEU A 7 41.50 3.84 -35.00
N PRO A 8 41.31 2.52 -35.11
CA PRO A 8 41.85 1.72 -36.20
C PRO A 8 40.96 1.79 -37.47
N ARG A 9 41.64 1.74 -38.61
CA ARG A 9 41.10 1.86 -39.97
C ARG A 9 40.23 0.66 -40.36
N ALA A 10 39.15 0.95 -41.11
CA ALA A 10 38.29 -0.02 -41.78
C ALA A 10 39.00 -0.67 -42.99
N VAL A 11 38.75 -1.98 -43.19
CA VAL A 11 39.16 -2.77 -44.33
C VAL A 11 37.97 -2.89 -45.29
N PRO A 12 38.10 -2.67 -46.57
CA PRO A 12 36.99 -2.80 -47.53
C PRO A 12 36.78 -4.27 -47.94
N ILE A 13 35.52 -4.73 -47.84
CA ILE A 13 35.09 -6.04 -48.37
C ILE A 13 34.44 -5.81 -49.72
N CYS A 14 34.98 -6.50 -50.76
CA CYS A 14 34.51 -6.51 -52.13
C CYS A 14 33.25 -7.39 -52.25
N VAL A 15 32.15 -6.85 -52.77
CA VAL A 15 30.91 -7.60 -53.03
C VAL A 15 30.89 -7.99 -54.52
N GLN A 16 30.93 -9.29 -54.82
CA GLN A 16 30.59 -9.83 -56.13
C GLN A 16 29.08 -10.11 -56.21
N ALA A 17 28.43 -9.58 -57.20
CA ALA A 17 27.02 -9.84 -57.51
C ALA A 17 26.87 -11.23 -58.18
N GLY A 18 26.13 -12.11 -57.54
CA GLY A 18 25.68 -13.38 -58.09
C GLY A 18 24.15 -13.46 -58.03
N THR A 19 23.54 -13.59 -59.23
CA THR A 19 22.09 -13.74 -59.38
C THR A 19 21.66 -15.13 -58.90
N LEU A 20 20.78 -15.21 -57.92
CA LEU A 20 20.15 -16.46 -57.47
C LEU A 20 18.66 -16.41 -57.75
N THR A 21 18.21 -17.30 -58.60
CA THR A 21 16.82 -17.63 -58.91
C THR A 21 16.22 -18.40 -57.72
N VAL A 22 15.18 -17.90 -57.09
CA VAL A 22 14.46 -18.58 -55.99
C VAL A 22 13.26 -19.33 -56.54
N SER A 23 13.29 -20.65 -56.47
CA SER A 23 12.13 -21.52 -56.69
C SER A 23 11.37 -21.70 -55.35
N PHE A 24 10.07 -21.42 -55.35
CA PHE A 24 9.19 -21.68 -54.22
C PHE A 24 8.95 -23.18 -54.06
N GLY A 25 9.62 -23.79 -53.10
CA GLY A 25 9.30 -25.12 -52.58
C GLY A 25 8.49 -24.99 -51.29
N GLY A 26 7.37 -25.71 -51.18
CA GLY A 26 6.45 -25.68 -50.07
C GLY A 26 7.12 -26.01 -48.73
N VAL A 27 6.77 -25.25 -47.69
CA VAL A 27 7.19 -25.44 -46.30
C VAL A 27 6.37 -26.59 -45.69
N PRO A 28 7.00 -27.68 -45.20
CA PRO A 28 6.30 -28.67 -44.41
C PRO A 28 5.96 -28.05 -43.05
N SER A 29 4.74 -28.27 -42.56
CA SER A 29 4.30 -27.97 -41.21
C SER A 29 5.19 -28.71 -40.19
N GLY A 30 6.30 -28.10 -39.82
CA GLY A 30 7.16 -28.58 -38.76
C GLY A 30 6.54 -28.26 -37.41
N GLN A 31 6.09 -29.27 -36.68
CA GLN A 31 5.86 -29.21 -35.26
C GLN A 31 7.13 -28.66 -34.59
N VAL A 32 7.00 -27.49 -33.91
CA VAL A 32 8.04 -27.00 -33.02
C VAL A 32 8.24 -28.07 -31.96
N PRO A 33 9.44 -28.63 -31.74
CA PRO A 33 9.65 -29.65 -30.75
C PRO A 33 9.33 -29.03 -29.39
N TYR A 34 8.36 -29.61 -28.70
CA TYR A 34 8.07 -29.34 -27.29
C TYR A 34 9.37 -29.64 -26.51
N ARG A 35 10.10 -28.57 -26.13
CA ARG A 35 11.17 -28.68 -25.14
C ARG A 35 10.48 -28.98 -23.82
N GLU A 36 10.70 -30.16 -23.25
CA GLU A 36 10.34 -30.44 -21.87
C GLU A 36 10.87 -29.30 -21.00
N PRO A 37 10.03 -28.70 -20.13
CA PRO A 37 10.48 -27.64 -19.23
C PRO A 37 11.65 -28.22 -18.42
N THR A 38 12.78 -27.52 -18.46
CA THR A 38 13.97 -27.85 -17.67
C THR A 38 13.53 -28.18 -16.25
N GLN A 39 13.88 -29.37 -15.75
CA GLN A 39 13.46 -29.85 -14.43
C GLN A 39 13.72 -28.74 -13.39
N MET A 40 12.65 -28.17 -12.83
CA MET A 40 12.78 -27.18 -11.77
C MET A 40 13.43 -27.87 -10.58
N THR A 41 14.56 -27.33 -10.14
CA THR A 41 15.33 -27.88 -9.03
C THR A 41 14.48 -27.89 -7.78
N THR A 42 14.20 -29.07 -7.26
CA THR A 42 13.59 -29.32 -5.94
C THR A 42 14.61 -29.15 -4.82
N THR A 43 15.70 -28.41 -5.05
CA THR A 43 16.76 -28.23 -4.08
C THR A 43 16.25 -27.40 -2.91
N GLN A 44 16.23 -28.03 -1.75
CA GLN A 44 15.89 -27.41 -0.48
C GLN A 44 16.92 -26.32 -0.14
N LEU A 45 16.45 -25.09 0.10
CA LEU A 45 17.32 -23.91 0.28
C LEU A 45 17.76 -23.68 1.73
N THR A 46 17.24 -24.44 2.70
CA THR A 46 17.53 -24.26 4.12
C THR A 46 17.66 -25.58 4.86
N LYS A 47 18.37 -25.54 5.99
CA LYS A 47 18.44 -26.61 6.99
C LYS A 47 17.61 -26.31 8.24
N ASN A 48 16.88 -25.19 8.26
CA ASN A 48 16.03 -24.83 9.38
C ASN A 48 14.88 -25.84 9.53
N SER A 49 14.89 -26.62 10.62
CA SER A 49 13.92 -27.68 10.87
C SER A 49 12.48 -27.18 10.99
N HIS A 50 12.29 -25.95 11.51
CA HIS A 50 10.94 -25.36 11.66
C HIS A 50 10.33 -25.02 10.31
N VAL A 51 11.12 -24.43 9.39
CA VAL A 51 10.66 -24.14 8.02
C VAL A 51 10.37 -25.44 7.28
N LEU A 52 11.27 -26.44 7.40
CA LEU A 52 11.10 -27.74 6.74
C LEU A 52 9.85 -28.48 7.23
N SER A 53 9.62 -28.49 8.54
CA SER A 53 8.41 -29.11 9.11
C SER A 53 7.14 -28.41 8.64
N TRP A 54 7.17 -27.07 8.53
CA TRP A 54 6.06 -26.28 7.98
C TRP A 54 5.76 -26.65 6.52
N VAL A 55 6.79 -26.68 5.68
CA VAL A 55 6.63 -27.06 4.25
C VAL A 55 6.15 -28.50 4.11
N ASP A 56 6.71 -29.44 4.88
CA ASP A 56 6.30 -30.86 4.86
C ASP A 56 4.84 -31.03 5.28
N GLU A 57 4.40 -30.39 6.39
CA GLU A 57 3.02 -30.42 6.84
C GLU A 57 2.06 -29.86 5.77
N MET A 58 2.38 -28.71 5.19
CA MET A 58 1.51 -28.08 4.18
C MET A 58 1.51 -28.85 2.87
N SER A 59 2.62 -29.45 2.47
CA SER A 59 2.67 -30.30 1.28
C SER A 59 1.83 -31.57 1.42
N LYS A 60 1.83 -32.18 2.61
CA LYS A 60 0.96 -33.34 2.90
C LYS A 60 -0.53 -32.99 2.88
N LEU A 61 -0.87 -31.78 3.34
CA LEU A 61 -2.24 -31.27 3.32
C LEU A 61 -2.68 -30.93 1.89
N THR A 62 -1.92 -30.16 1.15
CA THR A 62 -2.31 -29.62 -0.15
C THR A 62 -2.08 -30.57 -1.31
N LYS A 63 -1.19 -31.56 -1.16
CA LYS A 63 -0.88 -32.66 -2.11
C LYS A 63 -0.46 -32.14 -3.50
N PRO A 64 0.57 -31.27 -3.61
CA PRO A 64 1.05 -30.81 -4.89
C PRO A 64 1.79 -31.89 -5.67
N ASP A 65 1.89 -31.74 -7.00
CA ASP A 65 2.67 -32.65 -7.85
C ASP A 65 4.18 -32.42 -7.72
N ARG A 66 4.58 -31.20 -7.35
CA ARG A 66 5.98 -30.79 -7.16
C ARG A 66 6.11 -29.62 -6.20
N ILE A 67 7.30 -29.49 -5.59
CA ILE A 67 7.65 -28.38 -4.70
C ILE A 67 8.82 -27.63 -5.30
N VAL A 68 8.69 -26.30 -5.39
CA VAL A 68 9.72 -25.39 -5.88
C VAL A 68 10.07 -24.39 -4.80
N TRP A 69 11.34 -24.39 -4.39
CA TRP A 69 11.89 -23.38 -3.49
C TRP A 69 12.32 -22.15 -4.29
N VAL A 70 11.84 -20.99 -3.89
CA VAL A 70 12.12 -19.72 -4.56
C VAL A 70 13.37 -19.10 -3.94
N ASP A 71 14.45 -18.99 -4.74
CA ASP A 71 15.75 -18.49 -4.28
C ASP A 71 15.93 -16.97 -4.43
N GLY A 72 15.08 -16.32 -5.24
CA GLY A 72 15.12 -14.88 -5.50
C GLY A 72 16.14 -14.44 -6.55
N SER A 73 16.83 -15.37 -7.24
CA SER A 73 17.80 -15.04 -8.29
C SER A 73 17.16 -14.48 -9.57
N GLU A 74 17.96 -13.83 -10.42
CA GLU A 74 17.52 -13.35 -11.73
C GLU A 74 17.27 -14.51 -12.71
N GLU A 75 18.03 -15.58 -12.60
CA GLU A 75 17.85 -16.82 -13.38
C GLU A 75 16.50 -17.45 -13.06
N GLU A 76 16.16 -17.52 -11.79
CA GLU A 76 14.85 -17.99 -11.34
C GLU A 76 13.73 -17.06 -11.84
N HIS A 77 13.91 -15.76 -11.75
CA HIS A 77 12.91 -14.79 -12.23
C HIS A 77 12.57 -15.01 -13.70
N LYS A 78 13.59 -15.19 -14.57
CA LYS A 78 13.39 -15.50 -16.00
C LYS A 78 12.58 -16.78 -16.18
N ARG A 79 12.99 -17.86 -15.49
CA ARG A 79 12.32 -19.17 -15.56
C ARG A 79 10.86 -19.09 -15.08
N LEU A 80 10.59 -18.42 -13.94
CA LEU A 80 9.23 -18.28 -13.43
C LEU A 80 8.36 -17.37 -14.29
N THR A 81 8.95 -16.36 -14.94
CA THR A 81 8.27 -15.55 -15.94
C THR A 81 7.85 -16.39 -17.15
N GLU A 82 8.73 -17.27 -17.66
CA GLU A 82 8.39 -18.23 -18.74
C GLU A 82 7.26 -19.16 -18.33
N VAL A 83 7.28 -19.68 -17.08
CA VAL A 83 6.17 -20.49 -16.55
C VAL A 83 4.87 -19.68 -16.52
N ALA A 84 4.89 -18.47 -15.98
CA ALA A 84 3.72 -17.62 -15.90
C ALA A 84 3.11 -17.24 -17.26
N LEU A 85 3.97 -17.05 -18.28
CA LEU A 85 3.56 -16.86 -19.67
C LEU A 85 2.93 -18.13 -20.26
N SER A 86 3.53 -19.30 -20.03
CA SER A 86 3.02 -20.58 -20.53
C SER A 86 1.70 -21.00 -19.89
N GLU A 87 1.48 -20.63 -18.63
CA GLU A 87 0.23 -20.86 -17.90
C GLU A 87 -0.84 -19.81 -18.18
N GLY A 88 -0.51 -18.74 -18.90
CA GLY A 88 -1.41 -17.60 -19.16
C GLY A 88 -1.72 -16.76 -17.92
N ALA A 89 -0.91 -16.87 -16.88
CA ALA A 89 -1.05 -16.05 -15.66
C ALA A 89 -0.66 -14.59 -15.89
N ILE A 90 0.24 -14.37 -16.85
CA ILE A 90 0.63 -13.05 -17.36
C ILE A 90 0.72 -13.07 -18.88
N GLU A 91 0.57 -11.89 -19.50
CA GLU A 91 0.78 -11.65 -20.91
C GLU A 91 1.86 -10.57 -21.08
N PRO A 92 2.77 -10.64 -22.09
CA PRO A 92 3.75 -9.59 -22.30
C PRO A 92 3.07 -8.34 -22.85
N LEU A 93 3.56 -7.19 -22.47
CA LEU A 93 3.21 -5.90 -23.06
C LEU A 93 4.25 -5.49 -24.11
N ASN A 94 3.98 -4.40 -24.83
CA ASN A 94 4.90 -3.90 -25.86
C ASN A 94 6.26 -3.50 -25.24
N PRO A 95 7.36 -4.20 -25.55
CA PRO A 95 8.64 -3.97 -24.89
C PRO A 95 9.32 -2.64 -25.27
N GLU A 96 8.93 -2.02 -26.39
CA GLU A 96 9.44 -0.70 -26.80
C GLU A 96 8.82 0.42 -25.95
N LYS A 97 7.56 0.24 -25.52
CA LYS A 97 6.81 1.21 -24.69
C LYS A 97 6.96 0.93 -23.20
N LEU A 98 6.89 -0.34 -22.83
CA LEU A 98 6.79 -0.84 -21.46
C LEU A 98 7.78 -2.00 -21.23
N PRO A 99 9.10 -1.75 -21.25
CA PRO A 99 10.11 -2.79 -21.11
C PRO A 99 9.98 -3.56 -19.80
N GLY A 100 9.93 -4.89 -19.89
CA GLY A 100 9.80 -5.78 -18.73
C GLY A 100 8.43 -5.71 -18.04
N CYS A 101 7.42 -5.12 -18.69
CA CYS A 101 6.07 -5.05 -18.14
C CYS A 101 5.18 -6.19 -18.64
N PHE A 102 4.28 -6.61 -17.76
CA PHE A 102 3.33 -7.67 -18.02
C PHE A 102 1.91 -7.25 -17.66
N TYR A 103 0.95 -7.87 -18.30
CA TYR A 103 -0.47 -7.75 -18.02
C TYR A 103 -0.98 -9.03 -17.37
N SER A 104 -1.84 -8.89 -16.37
CA SER A 104 -2.54 -10.00 -15.73
C SER A 104 -4.02 -9.70 -15.60
N ARG A 105 -4.84 -10.74 -15.60
CA ARG A 105 -6.30 -10.64 -15.45
C ARG A 105 -6.75 -11.60 -14.36
N SER A 106 -7.44 -11.07 -13.35
CA SER A 106 -8.07 -11.90 -12.33
C SER A 106 -9.44 -12.40 -12.79
N ASN A 107 -9.99 -13.38 -12.09
CA ASN A 107 -11.36 -13.81 -12.30
C ASN A 107 -12.31 -12.64 -12.00
N ALA A 108 -13.42 -12.53 -12.76
CA ALA A 108 -14.39 -11.45 -12.63
C ALA A 108 -15.06 -11.37 -11.24
N ASN A 109 -15.10 -12.47 -10.49
CA ASN A 109 -15.60 -12.48 -9.11
C ASN A 109 -14.52 -12.24 -8.05
N ASP A 110 -13.27 -11.94 -8.46
CA ASP A 110 -12.10 -11.81 -7.58
C ASP A 110 -11.25 -10.59 -7.97
N VAL A 111 -11.81 -9.42 -7.81
CA VAL A 111 -11.26 -8.14 -8.29
C VAL A 111 -10.95 -7.14 -7.18
N ALA A 112 -11.26 -7.49 -5.91
CA ALA A 112 -11.10 -6.63 -4.75
C ALA A 112 -10.82 -7.44 -3.49
N ARG A 113 -10.37 -6.76 -2.44
CA ARG A 113 -10.31 -7.36 -1.11
C ARG A 113 -11.72 -7.72 -0.63
N VAL A 114 -11.80 -8.84 0.07
CA VAL A 114 -13.05 -9.36 0.61
C VAL A 114 -13.09 -9.16 2.13
N GLU A 115 -13.44 -7.96 2.58
CA GLU A 115 -13.43 -7.61 4.01
C GLU A 115 -14.38 -8.52 4.82
N HIS A 116 -15.56 -8.86 4.29
CA HIS A 116 -16.54 -9.73 4.93
C HIS A 116 -16.11 -11.21 5.05
N LEU A 117 -15.09 -11.64 4.29
CA LEU A 117 -14.49 -12.99 4.33
C LEU A 117 -13.07 -12.96 4.92
N THR A 118 -12.68 -11.83 5.51
CA THR A 118 -11.41 -11.67 6.22
C THR A 118 -11.66 -11.76 7.72
N PHE A 119 -10.98 -12.68 8.39
CA PHE A 119 -11.19 -13.02 9.80
C PHE A 119 -9.92 -12.80 10.61
N ILE A 120 -10.12 -12.37 11.86
CA ILE A 120 -9.11 -12.37 12.92
C ILE A 120 -9.49 -13.49 13.89
N CYS A 121 -8.67 -14.55 13.91
CA CYS A 121 -8.93 -15.78 14.65
C CYS A 121 -8.13 -15.75 15.97
N THR A 122 -8.69 -15.08 16.96
CA THR A 122 -8.16 -14.98 18.33
C THR A 122 -8.88 -15.95 19.26
N PRO A 123 -8.29 -16.37 20.41
CA PRO A 123 -8.93 -17.28 21.38
C PRO A 123 -10.32 -16.83 21.81
N THR A 124 -10.51 -15.51 22.00
CA THR A 124 -11.81 -14.94 22.33
C THR A 124 -12.22 -13.88 21.31
N LYS A 125 -13.54 -13.68 21.15
CA LYS A 125 -14.09 -12.64 20.28
C LYS A 125 -13.70 -11.24 20.74
N ASP A 126 -13.56 -11.04 22.04
CA ASP A 126 -13.19 -9.75 22.64
C ASP A 126 -11.75 -9.34 22.24
N GLU A 127 -10.84 -10.30 22.08
CA GLU A 127 -9.48 -10.02 21.60
C GLU A 127 -9.46 -9.56 20.13
N ALA A 128 -10.36 -10.05 19.28
CA ALA A 128 -10.54 -9.56 17.91
C ALA A 128 -11.20 -8.18 17.88
N GLY A 129 -12.07 -7.91 18.85
CA GLY A 129 -12.79 -6.65 19.02
C GLY A 129 -13.99 -6.46 18.09
N PRO A 130 -14.70 -5.32 18.23
CA PRO A 130 -16.00 -5.10 17.56
C PRO A 130 -15.89 -4.74 16.07
N THR A 131 -14.70 -4.53 15.55
CA THR A 131 -14.46 -4.08 14.17
C THR A 131 -14.01 -5.18 13.22
N ASN A 132 -13.65 -6.33 13.75
CA ASN A 132 -13.18 -7.49 12.97
C ASN A 132 -14.26 -8.56 12.89
N ASN A 133 -14.29 -9.29 11.75
CA ASN A 133 -14.96 -10.58 11.73
C ASN A 133 -14.10 -11.57 12.54
N TRP A 134 -14.74 -12.35 13.36
CA TRP A 134 -14.09 -13.31 14.25
C TRP A 134 -14.54 -14.74 13.97
N MET A 135 -13.63 -15.67 14.12
CA MET A 135 -13.86 -17.12 14.13
C MET A 135 -12.90 -17.73 15.15
N ALA A 136 -13.39 -18.68 15.98
CA ALA A 136 -12.52 -19.37 16.92
C ALA A 136 -11.37 -20.10 16.17
N PRO A 137 -10.13 -20.08 16.67
CA PRO A 137 -8.98 -20.68 15.96
C PRO A 137 -9.20 -22.12 15.57
N ASP A 138 -9.70 -22.97 16.47
CA ASP A 138 -9.93 -24.40 16.20
C ASP A 138 -10.99 -24.62 15.11
N GLU A 139 -12.05 -23.82 15.12
CA GLU A 139 -13.08 -23.85 14.08
C GLU A 139 -12.50 -23.40 12.73
N ALA A 140 -11.73 -22.32 12.73
CA ALA A 140 -11.08 -21.78 11.54
C ALA A 140 -10.10 -22.81 10.93
N TYR A 141 -9.19 -23.38 11.74
CA TYR A 141 -8.25 -24.39 11.26
C TYR A 141 -8.96 -25.64 10.74
N LYS A 142 -10.00 -26.14 11.45
CA LYS A 142 -10.79 -27.29 10.99
C LYS A 142 -11.42 -27.02 9.62
N LYS A 143 -12.06 -25.86 9.46
CA LYS A 143 -12.70 -25.44 8.20
C LYS A 143 -11.68 -25.30 7.07
N LEU A 144 -10.59 -24.59 7.34
CA LEU A 144 -9.55 -24.31 6.34
C LEU A 144 -8.82 -25.60 5.94
N ARG A 145 -8.48 -26.50 6.87
CA ARG A 145 -7.87 -27.79 6.53
C ARG A 145 -8.75 -28.58 5.57
N GLY A 146 -10.07 -28.55 5.73
CA GLY A 146 -11.00 -29.19 4.78
C GLY A 146 -10.96 -28.55 3.38
N LEU A 147 -10.77 -27.23 3.27
CA LEU A 147 -10.65 -26.52 1.98
C LEU A 147 -9.27 -26.72 1.32
N PHE A 148 -8.21 -26.81 2.12
CA PHE A 148 -6.85 -26.99 1.62
C PHE A 148 -6.51 -28.45 1.31
N ASP A 149 -7.28 -29.45 1.79
CA ASP A 149 -6.99 -30.88 1.54
C ASP A 149 -7.00 -31.18 0.04
N GLY A 150 -5.82 -31.43 -0.51
CA GLY A 150 -5.61 -31.70 -1.93
C GLY A 150 -5.82 -30.50 -2.86
N SER A 151 -5.84 -29.26 -2.34
CA SER A 151 -6.10 -28.05 -3.15
C SER A 151 -5.05 -27.78 -4.23
N MET A 152 -3.84 -28.36 -4.09
CA MET A 152 -2.74 -28.18 -5.05
C MET A 152 -2.47 -29.43 -5.92
N LYS A 153 -3.37 -30.40 -5.95
CA LYS A 153 -3.25 -31.54 -6.89
C LYS A 153 -3.20 -31.06 -8.34
N GLY A 154 -2.27 -31.57 -9.12
CA GLY A 154 -2.03 -31.12 -10.50
C GLY A 154 -1.26 -29.79 -10.60
N ARG A 155 -0.79 -29.22 -9.48
CA ARG A 155 -0.16 -27.90 -9.41
C ARG A 155 1.24 -27.96 -8.79
N THR A 156 1.99 -26.88 -8.98
CA THR A 156 3.25 -26.63 -8.29
C THR A 156 2.99 -25.89 -6.98
N LEU A 157 3.60 -26.35 -5.90
CA LEU A 157 3.71 -25.62 -4.64
C LEU A 157 5.01 -24.81 -4.67
N TYR A 158 4.90 -23.50 -4.57
CA TYR A 158 6.03 -22.59 -4.42
C TYR A 158 6.25 -22.27 -2.95
N VAL A 159 7.48 -22.43 -2.48
CA VAL A 159 7.91 -22.00 -1.13
C VAL A 159 8.62 -20.66 -1.30
N VAL A 160 8.03 -19.60 -0.82
CA VAL A 160 8.46 -18.22 -1.02
C VAL A 160 8.94 -17.62 0.30
N PRO A 161 10.24 -17.74 0.63
CA PRO A 161 10.82 -17.02 1.76
C PRO A 161 10.99 -15.55 1.40
N TYR A 162 10.66 -14.64 2.33
CA TYR A 162 10.76 -13.20 2.10
C TYR A 162 11.00 -12.42 3.39
N VAL A 163 11.54 -11.21 3.25
CA VAL A 163 11.69 -10.22 4.32
C VAL A 163 10.78 -9.03 4.03
N MET A 164 9.97 -8.67 4.99
CA MET A 164 9.31 -7.37 5.04
C MET A 164 10.18 -6.41 5.85
N GLY A 165 10.58 -5.31 5.22
CA GLY A 165 11.53 -4.34 5.76
C GLY A 165 12.93 -4.48 5.19
N PRO A 166 13.81 -3.47 5.40
CA PRO A 166 15.21 -3.49 5.00
C PRO A 166 15.98 -4.64 5.65
N VAL A 167 16.80 -5.34 4.88
CA VAL A 167 17.61 -6.46 5.41
C VAL A 167 18.53 -5.93 6.53
N GLY A 168 18.52 -6.62 7.67
CA GLY A 168 19.29 -6.23 8.85
C GLY A 168 18.61 -5.21 9.76
N SER A 169 17.43 -4.71 9.43
CA SER A 169 16.66 -3.87 10.36
C SER A 169 16.09 -4.71 11.51
N PRO A 170 16.15 -4.21 12.75
CA PRO A 170 15.55 -4.90 13.89
C PRO A 170 14.01 -4.92 13.88
N LEU A 171 13.36 -4.12 13.02
CA LEU A 171 11.92 -4.17 12.78
C LEU A 171 11.54 -5.16 11.70
N SER A 172 12.47 -5.57 10.84
CA SER A 172 12.14 -6.47 9.72
C SER A 172 11.63 -7.81 10.20
N LYS A 173 10.62 -8.31 9.51
CA LYS A 173 9.97 -9.60 9.79
C LYS A 173 10.16 -10.54 8.63
N ILE A 174 10.45 -11.80 8.93
CA ILE A 174 10.60 -12.86 7.94
C ILE A 174 9.27 -13.59 7.79
N GLY A 175 8.92 -13.89 6.55
CA GLY A 175 7.79 -14.77 6.24
C GLY A 175 8.21 -15.88 5.29
N VAL A 176 7.48 -16.98 5.35
CA VAL A 176 7.52 -18.06 4.36
C VAL A 176 6.10 -18.26 3.87
N GLU A 177 5.83 -17.82 2.65
CA GLU A 177 4.54 -18.04 2.00
C GLU A 177 4.60 -19.30 1.13
N ILE A 178 3.64 -20.19 1.33
CA ILE A 178 3.41 -21.34 0.47
C ILE A 178 2.22 -21.00 -0.43
N THR A 179 2.40 -21.10 -1.76
CA THR A 179 1.37 -20.75 -2.74
C THR A 179 1.39 -21.67 -3.95
N ASP A 180 0.23 -21.86 -4.61
CA ASP A 180 0.12 -22.55 -5.91
C ASP A 180 0.11 -21.58 -7.11
N SER A 181 0.37 -20.29 -6.89
CA SER A 181 0.24 -19.24 -7.91
C SER A 181 1.58 -18.61 -8.27
N VAL A 182 2.03 -18.84 -9.51
CA VAL A 182 3.23 -18.15 -10.04
C VAL A 182 3.03 -16.62 -10.12
N TYR A 183 1.80 -16.13 -10.33
CA TYR A 183 1.46 -14.71 -10.25
C TYR A 183 1.81 -14.12 -8.87
N VAL A 184 1.50 -14.85 -7.80
CA VAL A 184 1.86 -14.43 -6.43
C VAL A 184 3.38 -14.33 -6.28
N VAL A 185 4.13 -15.34 -6.73
CA VAL A 185 5.59 -15.35 -6.65
C VAL A 185 6.19 -14.12 -7.35
N LEU A 186 5.75 -13.82 -8.58
CA LEU A 186 6.26 -12.67 -9.35
C LEU A 186 5.91 -11.32 -8.68
N ASN A 187 4.72 -11.18 -8.13
CA ASN A 187 4.34 -9.96 -7.39
C ASN A 187 5.09 -9.85 -6.06
N MET A 188 5.26 -10.94 -5.31
CA MET A 188 6.04 -10.95 -4.06
C MET A 188 7.50 -10.58 -4.30
N ARG A 189 8.09 -10.95 -5.45
CA ARG A 189 9.43 -10.52 -5.85
C ARG A 189 9.54 -8.99 -5.95
N ILE A 190 8.51 -8.31 -6.45
CA ILE A 190 8.49 -6.85 -6.55
C ILE A 190 8.25 -6.22 -5.18
N MET A 191 7.36 -6.80 -4.37
CA MET A 191 6.87 -6.20 -3.14
C MET A 191 7.73 -6.45 -1.91
N THR A 192 8.66 -7.44 -1.95
CA THR A 192 9.43 -7.87 -0.79
C THR A 192 10.91 -8.10 -1.15
N ARG A 193 11.76 -8.33 -0.12
CA ARG A 193 13.12 -8.82 -0.33
C ARG A 193 13.06 -10.34 -0.25
N MET A 194 12.87 -10.97 -1.40
CA MET A 194 12.51 -12.39 -1.52
C MET A 194 13.75 -13.29 -1.68
N GLY A 195 13.62 -14.54 -1.24
CA GLY A 195 14.54 -15.61 -1.55
C GLY A 195 15.53 -15.95 -0.44
N LYS A 196 16.73 -16.39 -0.82
CA LYS A 196 17.75 -16.93 0.09
C LYS A 196 18.14 -15.95 1.21
N ALA A 197 18.15 -14.66 0.95
CA ALA A 197 18.48 -13.65 1.97
C ALA A 197 17.55 -13.72 3.19
N ALA A 198 16.27 -14.06 3.00
CA ALA A 198 15.32 -14.25 4.09
C ALA A 198 15.66 -15.46 4.94
N LEU A 199 16.06 -16.58 4.31
CA LEU A 199 16.45 -17.80 5.01
C LEU A 199 17.79 -17.65 5.75
N ASP A 200 18.74 -16.93 5.17
CA ASP A 200 20.01 -16.60 5.81
C ASP A 200 19.79 -15.71 7.05
N MET A 201 18.91 -14.71 6.95
CA MET A 201 18.53 -13.86 8.08
C MET A 201 17.80 -14.63 9.18
N LEU A 202 16.94 -15.58 8.82
CA LEU A 202 16.22 -16.44 9.77
C LEU A 202 17.16 -17.41 10.50
N GLY A 203 18.16 -17.96 9.81
CA GLY A 203 19.05 -18.96 10.36
C GLY A 203 18.30 -20.17 10.90
N GLY A 204 18.52 -20.52 12.16
CA GLY A 204 17.83 -21.62 12.85
C GLY A 204 16.59 -21.20 13.65
N SER A 205 16.17 -19.92 13.58
CA SER A 205 15.05 -19.39 14.36
C SER A 205 13.71 -19.97 13.92
N ASN A 206 12.76 -20.06 14.88
CA ASN A 206 11.35 -20.36 14.62
C ASN A 206 10.49 -19.09 14.48
N ASP A 207 11.09 -17.90 14.55
CA ASP A 207 10.38 -16.61 14.47
C ASP A 207 10.20 -16.18 13.02
N PHE A 208 9.21 -16.75 12.35
CA PHE A 208 8.78 -16.35 11.00
C PHE A 208 7.27 -16.46 10.85
N ASN A 209 6.70 -15.62 10.00
CA ASN A 209 5.29 -15.69 9.64
C ASN A 209 5.04 -16.88 8.70
N ARG A 210 4.04 -17.69 9.03
CA ARG A 210 3.60 -18.84 8.25
C ARG A 210 2.44 -18.47 7.36
N GLY A 211 2.71 -18.32 6.06
CA GLY A 211 1.70 -18.00 5.05
C GLY A 211 1.30 -19.23 4.24
N LEU A 212 0.01 -19.55 4.16
CA LEU A 212 -0.52 -20.56 3.25
C LEU A 212 -1.57 -19.95 2.34
N HIS A 213 -1.35 -20.07 1.04
CA HIS A 213 -2.28 -19.61 0.01
C HIS A 213 -2.55 -20.72 -1.02
N SER A 214 -3.79 -20.83 -1.46
CA SER A 214 -4.17 -21.60 -2.65
C SER A 214 -5.32 -20.90 -3.39
N THR A 215 -5.19 -20.81 -4.71
CA THR A 215 -6.25 -20.31 -5.58
C THR A 215 -7.48 -21.22 -5.54
N LEU A 216 -7.28 -22.51 -5.21
CA LEU A 216 -8.32 -23.54 -5.21
C LEU A 216 -9.09 -23.50 -6.54
N ASP A 217 -10.35 -23.06 -6.54
CA ASP A 217 -11.22 -22.90 -7.71
C ASP A 217 -11.78 -21.47 -7.84
N ILE A 218 -11.26 -20.53 -7.06
CA ILE A 218 -11.68 -19.11 -7.03
C ILE A 218 -13.20 -18.97 -6.80
N ASN A 219 -13.80 -19.88 -6.07
CA ASN A 219 -15.21 -19.82 -5.73
C ASN A 219 -15.44 -18.90 -4.52
N PRO A 220 -16.29 -17.85 -4.62
CA PRO A 220 -16.59 -16.94 -3.53
C PRO A 220 -17.10 -17.64 -2.24
N GLU A 221 -17.87 -18.72 -2.37
CA GLU A 221 -18.39 -19.47 -1.21
C GLU A 221 -17.33 -20.25 -0.44
N ARG A 222 -16.17 -20.49 -1.08
CA ARG A 222 -15.02 -21.20 -0.50
C ARG A 222 -13.83 -20.29 -0.29
N ARG A 223 -14.04 -18.98 -0.29
CA ARG A 223 -13.02 -17.96 -0.10
C ARG A 223 -12.94 -17.52 1.35
N PHE A 224 -11.75 -17.62 1.95
CA PHE A 224 -11.47 -17.19 3.32
C PHE A 224 -10.05 -16.63 3.43
N ILE A 225 -9.90 -15.51 4.14
CA ILE A 225 -8.61 -14.94 4.49
C ILE A 225 -8.56 -14.85 6.02
N CYS A 226 -7.88 -15.80 6.66
CA CYS A 226 -7.84 -15.94 8.11
C CYS A 226 -6.46 -15.59 8.66
N HIS A 227 -6.45 -14.81 9.71
CA HIS A 227 -5.25 -14.39 10.43
C HIS A 227 -5.29 -15.00 11.83
N PHE A 228 -4.20 -15.62 12.25
CA PHE A 228 -4.01 -16.20 13.57
C PHE A 228 -2.87 -15.45 14.26
N PRO A 229 -3.17 -14.30 14.91
CA PRO A 229 -2.12 -13.41 15.43
C PRO A 229 -1.21 -14.08 16.46
N GLN A 230 -1.78 -14.91 17.34
CA GLN A 230 -1.02 -15.64 18.39
C GLN A 230 -0.03 -16.65 17.80
N ASP A 231 -0.36 -17.24 16.65
CA ASP A 231 0.45 -18.26 15.97
C ASP A 231 1.37 -17.65 14.89
N ASN A 232 1.32 -16.31 14.70
CA ASN A 232 1.99 -15.63 13.61
C ASN A 232 1.72 -16.29 12.24
N THR A 233 0.45 -16.59 11.94
CA THR A 233 0.05 -17.43 10.81
C THR A 233 -1.08 -16.77 10.00
N ILE A 234 -1.04 -16.96 8.67
CA ILE A 234 -2.03 -16.44 7.72
C ILE A 234 -2.40 -17.56 6.73
N TRP A 235 -3.68 -17.86 6.61
CA TRP A 235 -4.20 -18.78 5.61
C TRP A 235 -5.22 -18.10 4.72
N SER A 236 -4.94 -18.07 3.39
CA SER A 236 -5.80 -17.46 2.36
C SER A 236 -6.16 -18.51 1.30
N VAL A 237 -7.45 -18.74 1.06
CA VAL A 237 -7.93 -19.74 0.11
C VAL A 237 -9.03 -19.17 -0.78
N GLY A 238 -9.08 -19.61 -2.04
CA GLY A 238 -10.15 -19.30 -2.99
C GLY A 238 -10.07 -17.91 -3.63
N SER A 239 -8.90 -17.27 -3.59
CA SER A 239 -8.61 -15.98 -4.25
C SER A 239 -7.32 -16.06 -5.05
N GLY A 240 -7.25 -15.30 -6.15
CA GLY A 240 -6.02 -14.99 -6.91
C GLY A 240 -5.77 -13.49 -6.98
N TYR A 241 -6.59 -12.67 -6.33
CA TYR A 241 -6.45 -11.21 -6.32
C TYR A 241 -5.34 -10.75 -5.36
N GLY A 242 -4.37 -9.97 -5.86
CA GLY A 242 -3.18 -9.54 -5.12
C GLY A 242 -3.44 -9.01 -3.71
N GLY A 243 -4.52 -8.26 -3.50
CA GLY A 243 -4.87 -7.73 -2.17
C GLY A 243 -5.26 -8.78 -1.13
N ASN A 244 -5.57 -10.02 -1.55
CA ASN A 244 -5.94 -11.16 -0.70
C ASN A 244 -4.81 -12.19 -0.58
N VAL A 245 -3.86 -12.20 -1.52
CA VAL A 245 -2.92 -13.31 -1.71
C VAL A 245 -1.45 -12.91 -1.60
N LEU A 246 -1.10 -11.64 -1.67
CA LEU A 246 0.24 -11.14 -1.34
C LEU A 246 0.33 -11.01 0.20
N LEU A 247 0.60 -12.13 0.87
CA LEU A 247 0.43 -12.25 2.32
C LEU A 247 1.41 -11.38 3.12
N GLY A 248 2.52 -10.98 2.52
CA GLY A 248 3.45 -10.02 3.09
C GLY A 248 2.85 -8.63 3.28
N LYS A 249 1.97 -8.18 2.37
CA LYS A 249 1.48 -6.79 2.35
C LYS A 249 0.47 -6.50 3.48
N LYS A 250 -0.82 -6.65 3.23
CA LYS A 250 -1.87 -6.26 4.21
C LYS A 250 -2.05 -7.27 5.34
N CYS A 251 -1.75 -8.52 5.09
CA CYS A 251 -1.92 -9.58 6.07
C CYS A 251 -0.80 -9.54 7.12
N LEU A 252 0.46 -9.70 6.71
CA LEU A 252 1.60 -9.65 7.64
C LEU A 252 1.89 -8.21 8.07
N ALA A 253 2.10 -7.28 7.11
CA ALA A 253 2.63 -5.97 7.44
C ALA A 253 1.66 -5.09 8.24
N LEU A 254 0.36 -5.35 8.21
CA LEU A 254 -0.64 -4.62 9.00
C LEU A 254 -1.36 -5.50 10.03
N ARG A 255 -2.15 -6.52 9.61
CA ARG A 255 -3.00 -7.25 10.56
C ARG A 255 -2.18 -8.05 11.57
N ILE A 256 -1.25 -8.86 11.14
CA ILE A 256 -0.32 -9.56 12.06
C ILE A 256 0.66 -8.55 12.67
N GLY A 257 1.19 -7.61 11.87
CA GLY A 257 2.15 -6.61 12.32
C GLY A 257 1.63 -5.70 13.43
N SER A 258 0.36 -5.28 13.38
CA SER A 258 -0.24 -4.48 14.47
C SER A 258 -0.30 -5.25 15.79
N TYR A 259 -0.62 -6.54 15.74
CA TYR A 259 -0.60 -7.41 16.92
C TYR A 259 0.83 -7.62 17.46
N LEU A 260 1.78 -7.92 16.57
CA LEU A 260 3.20 -8.06 16.96
C LEU A 260 3.73 -6.74 17.54
N GLY A 261 3.37 -5.61 16.92
CA GLY A 261 3.74 -4.28 17.40
C GLY A 261 3.24 -4.01 18.82
N LYS A 262 1.98 -4.33 19.12
CA LYS A 262 1.44 -4.27 20.49
C LYS A 262 2.27 -5.11 21.45
N LYS A 263 2.62 -6.35 21.07
CA LYS A 263 3.37 -7.29 21.91
C LYS A 263 4.81 -6.87 22.15
N GLU A 264 5.48 -6.34 21.10
CA GLU A 264 6.89 -6.00 21.10
C GLU A 264 7.17 -4.52 21.39
N GLY A 265 6.15 -3.67 21.38
CA GLY A 265 6.24 -2.24 21.71
C GLY A 265 6.65 -1.35 20.55
N TRP A 266 6.18 -1.64 19.34
CA TRP A 266 6.31 -0.82 18.12
C TRP A 266 4.95 -0.68 17.42
N LEU A 267 4.86 0.17 16.39
CA LEU A 267 3.62 0.48 15.68
C LEU A 267 3.72 -0.02 14.22
N ALA A 268 2.66 -0.71 13.76
CA ALA A 268 2.47 -1.06 12.35
C ALA A 268 1.26 -0.31 11.80
N GLU A 269 1.50 0.64 10.90
CA GLU A 269 0.53 1.64 10.51
C GLU A 269 0.30 1.70 9.01
N HIS A 270 -0.95 1.96 8.63
CA HIS A 270 -1.34 2.19 7.24
C HIS A 270 -1.00 3.63 6.84
N MET A 271 0.30 3.93 6.85
CA MET A 271 0.84 5.26 6.61
C MET A 271 1.86 5.26 5.49
N LEU A 272 1.85 6.33 4.69
CA LEU A 272 2.99 6.70 3.86
C LEU A 272 4.12 7.26 4.75
N ILE A 273 5.35 7.23 4.25
CA ILE A 273 6.50 7.94 4.82
C ILE A 273 7.12 8.79 3.70
N LEU A 274 7.16 10.09 3.89
CA LEU A 274 7.85 11.01 2.97
C LEU A 274 8.95 11.79 3.69
N GLY A 275 10.00 12.14 2.94
CA GLY A 275 11.04 13.06 3.36
C GLY A 275 10.83 14.43 2.73
N VAL A 276 11.06 15.49 3.49
CA VAL A 276 11.08 16.88 3.03
C VAL A 276 12.45 17.46 3.29
N GLU A 277 13.10 17.98 2.26
CA GLU A 277 14.38 18.68 2.37
C GLU A 277 14.20 20.13 2.00
N SER A 278 14.59 21.03 2.91
CA SER A 278 14.57 22.47 2.67
C SER A 278 15.70 22.91 1.73
N PRO A 279 15.65 24.14 1.17
CA PRO A 279 16.76 24.68 0.37
C PRO A 279 18.09 24.77 1.10
N THR A 280 18.08 24.78 2.43
CA THR A 280 19.27 24.80 3.30
C THR A 280 19.81 23.39 3.63
N GLY A 281 19.15 22.33 3.12
CA GLY A 281 19.55 20.93 3.36
C GLY A 281 19.01 20.33 4.65
N GLU A 282 18.11 21.02 5.35
CA GLU A 282 17.43 20.50 6.54
C GLU A 282 16.39 19.46 6.12
N LYS A 283 16.45 18.26 6.74
CA LYS A 283 15.57 17.13 6.41
C LYS A 283 14.60 16.77 7.52
N HIS A 284 13.34 16.59 7.16
CA HIS A 284 12.28 16.08 8.03
C HIS A 284 11.59 14.90 7.37
N TYR A 285 11.13 13.95 8.20
CA TYR A 285 10.32 12.83 7.72
C TYR A 285 8.95 12.87 8.37
N VAL A 286 7.94 12.60 7.58
CA VAL A 286 6.54 12.67 7.97
C VAL A 286 5.87 11.34 7.67
N ALA A 287 5.16 10.79 8.65
CA ALA A 287 4.26 9.66 8.46
C ALA A 287 2.82 10.16 8.33
N ALA A 288 2.05 9.66 7.35
CA ALA A 288 0.70 10.15 7.13
C ALA A 288 -0.31 9.03 6.81
N ALA A 289 -1.39 9.00 7.57
CA ALA A 289 -2.49 8.05 7.42
C ALA A 289 -3.66 8.69 6.67
N PHE A 290 -4.02 8.09 5.55
CA PHE A 290 -5.21 8.47 4.77
C PHE A 290 -5.99 7.20 4.38
N PRO A 291 -7.32 7.18 4.49
CA PRO A 291 -8.16 6.13 3.92
C PRO A 291 -7.98 5.99 2.41
N SER A 292 -8.49 4.90 1.86
CA SER A 292 -8.49 4.66 0.42
C SER A 292 -9.12 5.84 -0.33
N ALA A 293 -8.56 6.20 -1.48
CA ALA A 293 -8.99 7.31 -2.34
C ALA A 293 -8.90 8.72 -1.70
N CYS A 294 -8.13 8.89 -0.62
CA CYS A 294 -7.88 10.20 0.01
C CYS A 294 -6.51 10.80 -0.35
N GLY A 295 -5.84 10.30 -1.40
CA GLY A 295 -4.64 10.92 -1.97
C GLY A 295 -3.31 10.50 -1.35
N LYS A 296 -3.23 9.35 -0.63
CA LYS A 296 -2.02 8.88 0.05
C LYS A 296 -0.82 8.77 -0.89
N THR A 297 -0.91 8.00 -1.97
CA THR A 297 0.19 7.83 -2.94
C THR A 297 0.56 9.16 -3.63
N ASN A 298 -0.42 10.03 -3.92
CA ASN A 298 -0.15 11.35 -4.49
C ASN A 298 0.63 12.24 -3.53
N PHE A 299 0.33 12.18 -2.24
CA PHE A 299 1.06 12.93 -1.22
C PHE A 299 2.47 12.36 -0.97
N ALA A 300 2.63 11.03 -0.97
CA ALA A 300 3.92 10.36 -0.86
C ALA A 300 4.89 10.71 -2.01
N MET A 301 4.35 11.00 -3.19
CA MET A 301 5.09 11.30 -4.42
C MET A 301 4.91 12.77 -4.86
N LEU A 302 4.58 13.67 -3.93
CA LEU A 302 4.32 15.07 -4.17
C LEU A 302 5.49 15.75 -4.87
N ILE A 303 5.17 16.58 -5.87
CA ILE A 303 6.12 17.48 -6.52
C ILE A 303 5.82 18.90 -6.05
N PRO A 304 6.77 19.57 -5.36
CA PRO A 304 6.59 20.95 -4.94
C PRO A 304 6.30 21.88 -6.12
N PRO A 305 5.39 22.87 -5.99
CA PRO A 305 5.18 23.91 -7.01
C PRO A 305 6.45 24.68 -7.34
N GLN A 306 6.51 25.29 -8.53
CA GLN A 306 7.73 25.94 -9.04
C GLN A 306 8.29 27.05 -8.16
N HIS A 307 7.45 27.75 -7.40
CA HIS A 307 7.89 28.81 -6.49
C HIS A 307 8.59 28.26 -5.23
N TYR A 308 8.43 26.97 -4.88
CA TYR A 308 9.18 26.29 -3.83
C TYR A 308 10.56 25.82 -4.33
N LYS A 309 11.34 26.72 -4.96
CA LYS A 309 12.68 26.41 -5.47
C LYS A 309 13.58 25.88 -4.36
N GLY A 310 14.25 24.76 -4.63
CA GLY A 310 15.20 24.14 -3.71
C GLY A 310 14.57 23.19 -2.68
N TRP A 311 13.25 23.24 -2.47
CA TRP A 311 12.56 22.21 -1.69
C TRP A 311 12.47 20.90 -2.46
N LYS A 312 12.70 19.79 -1.75
CA LYS A 312 12.58 18.43 -2.31
C LYS A 312 11.64 17.61 -1.44
N VAL A 313 10.78 16.84 -2.09
CA VAL A 313 9.98 15.80 -1.42
C VAL A 313 10.40 14.46 -1.99
N THR A 314 10.70 13.51 -1.10
CA THR A 314 11.14 12.16 -1.44
C THR A 314 10.24 11.12 -0.79
N THR A 315 10.08 9.96 -1.44
CA THR A 315 9.24 8.87 -0.97
C THR A 315 10.11 7.83 -0.27
N VAL A 316 9.85 7.53 1.01
CA VAL A 316 10.39 6.35 1.70
C VAL A 316 9.46 5.16 1.48
N GLY A 317 8.16 5.38 1.60
CA GLY A 317 7.10 4.41 1.31
C GLY A 317 5.75 5.09 1.13
N ASP A 318 4.84 4.48 0.34
CA ASP A 318 3.55 5.11 0.04
C ASP A 318 2.37 4.54 0.83
N ASP A 319 2.54 3.44 1.56
CA ASP A 319 1.39 2.70 2.06
C ASP A 319 1.51 2.19 3.50
N ILE A 320 2.69 1.74 3.95
CA ILE A 320 2.88 1.11 5.26
C ILE A 320 4.12 1.68 5.96
N ALA A 321 3.99 1.99 7.24
CA ALA A 321 5.08 2.39 8.12
C ALA A 321 5.15 1.48 9.34
N TRP A 322 6.35 0.95 9.64
CA TRP A 322 6.64 0.31 10.91
C TRP A 322 7.52 1.25 11.73
N MET A 323 7.07 1.57 12.96
CA MET A 323 7.69 2.61 13.77
C MET A 323 8.06 2.10 15.16
N ARG A 324 9.28 2.43 15.59
CA ARG A 324 9.78 2.11 16.94
C ARG A 324 10.45 3.32 17.58
N VAL A 325 10.58 3.30 18.90
CA VAL A 325 11.40 4.28 19.60
C VAL A 325 12.88 3.96 19.40
N GLY A 326 13.63 4.93 18.92
CA GLY A 326 15.08 4.87 18.76
C GLY A 326 15.80 5.13 20.08
N GLN A 327 17.14 4.91 20.08
CA GLN A 327 17.98 5.18 21.25
C GLN A 327 18.04 6.68 21.64
N ASP A 328 17.75 7.55 20.68
CA ASP A 328 17.67 9.01 20.86
C ASP A 328 16.30 9.48 21.41
N GLY A 329 15.41 8.54 21.74
CA GLY A 329 14.07 8.82 22.25
C GLY A 329 13.09 9.37 21.22
N ARG A 330 13.46 9.42 19.94
CA ARG A 330 12.55 9.76 18.82
C ARG A 330 11.87 8.53 18.26
N LEU A 331 10.79 8.73 17.52
CA LEU A 331 10.11 7.69 16.76
C LEU A 331 10.80 7.51 15.40
N TRP A 332 11.25 6.29 15.09
CA TRP A 332 11.91 5.92 13.84
C TRP A 332 11.05 4.98 13.02
N ALA A 333 10.97 5.19 11.72
CA ALA A 333 10.14 4.41 10.81
C ALA A 333 10.94 3.73 9.70
N ILE A 334 10.50 2.53 9.33
CA ILE A 334 10.90 1.86 8.08
C ILE A 334 9.68 1.63 7.20
N ASN A 335 9.90 1.55 5.88
CA ASN A 335 8.92 0.98 4.96
C ASN A 335 9.16 -0.54 4.84
N PRO A 336 8.20 -1.39 5.20
CA PRO A 336 8.36 -2.83 5.06
C PRO A 336 8.35 -3.32 3.60
N GLU A 337 7.82 -2.55 2.66
CA GLU A 337 7.67 -2.95 1.26
C GLU A 337 8.87 -2.56 0.39
N ALA A 338 9.13 -3.32 -0.69
CA ALA A 338 10.15 -3.04 -1.70
C ALA A 338 9.57 -2.50 -3.02
N GLY A 339 8.25 -2.36 -3.10
CA GLY A 339 7.53 -1.91 -4.29
C GLY A 339 6.21 -1.25 -3.95
N TYR A 340 5.51 -0.85 -5.00
CA TYR A 340 4.19 -0.23 -4.94
C TYR A 340 3.12 -1.16 -5.48
N PHE A 341 1.99 -1.25 -4.79
CA PHE A 341 0.77 -1.92 -5.25
C PHE A 341 -0.34 -0.88 -5.36
N GLY A 342 -0.27 -0.06 -6.42
CA GLY A 342 -1.10 1.12 -6.59
C GLY A 342 -2.40 0.87 -7.34
N VAL A 343 -3.37 1.77 -7.19
CA VAL A 343 -4.60 1.83 -8.01
C VAL A 343 -4.27 2.55 -9.31
N ALA A 344 -4.62 1.95 -10.45
CA ALA A 344 -4.37 2.55 -11.76
C ALA A 344 -5.38 3.64 -12.13
N PRO A 345 -6.71 3.45 -12.03
CA PRO A 345 -7.70 4.47 -12.40
C PRO A 345 -7.49 5.81 -11.70
N GLY A 346 -7.57 6.89 -12.47
CA GLY A 346 -7.35 8.26 -12.00
C GLY A 346 -5.88 8.67 -11.85
N THR A 347 -4.94 7.74 -12.04
CA THR A 347 -3.49 8.06 -12.06
C THR A 347 -3.10 8.61 -13.43
N SER A 348 -2.52 9.80 -13.46
CA SER A 348 -2.11 10.53 -14.67
C SER A 348 -0.92 11.44 -14.38
N THR A 349 -0.31 12.04 -15.40
CA THR A 349 0.75 13.04 -15.21
C THR A 349 0.24 14.31 -14.51
N LYS A 350 -1.07 14.61 -14.60
CA LYS A 350 -1.69 15.71 -13.87
C LYS A 350 -1.82 15.40 -12.38
N SER A 351 -2.24 14.18 -12.02
CA SER A 351 -2.48 13.81 -10.62
C SER A 351 -1.23 13.31 -9.91
N ASN A 352 -0.36 12.55 -10.60
CA ASN A 352 0.87 11.99 -10.02
C ASN A 352 1.90 11.65 -11.12
N PRO A 353 2.72 12.63 -11.57
CA PRO A 353 3.75 12.40 -12.59
C PRO A 353 4.79 11.36 -12.19
N ASN A 354 5.11 11.26 -10.89
CA ASN A 354 6.09 10.30 -10.38
C ASN A 354 5.56 8.87 -10.46
N ALA A 355 4.29 8.64 -10.12
CA ALA A 355 3.66 7.33 -10.30
C ALA A 355 3.63 6.91 -11.78
N MET A 356 3.29 7.84 -12.70
CA MET A 356 3.30 7.57 -14.13
C MET A 356 4.68 7.16 -14.64
N LYS A 357 5.76 7.78 -14.15
CA LYS A 357 7.14 7.38 -14.47
C LYS A 357 7.52 6.04 -13.83
N THR A 358 7.03 5.76 -12.63
CA THR A 358 7.31 4.53 -11.89
C THR A 358 6.81 3.28 -12.63
N VAL A 359 5.65 3.37 -13.28
CA VAL A 359 5.02 2.20 -13.92
C VAL A 359 5.52 1.88 -15.32
N LEU A 360 6.48 2.66 -15.87
CA LEU A 360 6.94 2.52 -17.26
C LEU A 360 7.81 1.29 -17.52
N LYS A 361 8.33 0.61 -16.49
CA LYS A 361 9.19 -0.56 -16.65
C LYS A 361 9.01 -1.57 -15.51
N ASN A 362 9.30 -2.84 -15.78
CA ASN A 362 9.31 -3.93 -14.79
C ASN A 362 8.05 -3.97 -13.90
N THR A 363 6.90 -3.70 -14.49
CA THR A 363 5.61 -3.54 -13.78
C THR A 363 4.63 -4.62 -14.23
N ILE A 364 3.88 -5.17 -13.28
CA ILE A 364 2.75 -6.05 -13.55
C ILE A 364 1.47 -5.23 -13.40
N PHE A 365 0.71 -5.10 -14.48
CA PHE A 365 -0.60 -4.45 -14.50
C PHE A 365 -1.69 -5.50 -14.36
N THR A 366 -2.62 -5.30 -13.44
CA THR A 366 -3.73 -6.24 -13.20
C THR A 366 -5.07 -5.55 -13.43
N ASN A 367 -5.90 -6.13 -14.30
CA ASN A 367 -7.27 -5.68 -14.62
C ASN A 367 -7.38 -4.26 -15.20
N VAL A 368 -6.32 -3.74 -15.82
CA VAL A 368 -6.39 -2.55 -16.68
C VAL A 368 -6.93 -2.95 -18.07
N ALA A 369 -7.23 -1.98 -18.93
CA ALA A 369 -7.51 -2.26 -20.35
C ALA A 369 -6.20 -2.36 -21.14
N LYS A 370 -6.23 -3.07 -22.28
CA LYS A 370 -5.11 -3.25 -23.19
C LYS A 370 -5.42 -2.63 -24.55
N THR A 371 -4.47 -1.86 -25.10
CA THR A 371 -4.55 -1.29 -26.45
C THR A 371 -4.14 -2.32 -27.53
N GLU A 372 -4.51 -2.07 -28.78
CA GLU A 372 -4.16 -2.95 -29.92
C GLU A 372 -2.64 -3.07 -30.13
N ASP A 373 -1.88 -2.03 -29.77
CA ASP A 373 -0.42 -1.97 -29.90
C ASP A 373 0.35 -2.43 -28.65
N GLY A 374 -0.36 -3.06 -27.72
CA GLY A 374 0.23 -3.68 -26.53
C GLY A 374 0.60 -2.72 -25.39
N ASP A 375 0.05 -1.50 -25.37
CA ASP A 375 0.08 -0.60 -24.22
C ASP A 375 -1.10 -0.90 -23.27
N VAL A 376 -1.11 -0.27 -22.11
CA VAL A 376 -2.19 -0.33 -21.13
C VAL A 376 -2.97 0.96 -21.06
N TRP A 377 -4.25 0.86 -20.73
CA TRP A 377 -5.11 2.02 -20.54
C TRP A 377 -6.02 1.86 -19.32
N TRP A 378 -6.38 2.98 -18.69
CA TRP A 378 -7.35 3.06 -17.62
C TRP A 378 -8.02 4.43 -17.60
N GLU A 379 -9.21 4.54 -17.03
CA GLU A 379 -9.97 5.77 -16.91
C GLU A 379 -9.16 6.82 -16.14
N GLY A 380 -8.98 7.99 -16.78
CA GLY A 380 -8.20 9.11 -16.25
C GLY A 380 -6.70 9.06 -16.55
N LYS A 381 -6.20 8.05 -17.32
CA LYS A 381 -4.85 8.08 -17.89
C LYS A 381 -4.73 9.23 -18.90
N ASP A 382 -3.53 9.77 -19.04
CA ASP A 382 -3.22 10.84 -20.00
C ASP A 382 -3.50 10.44 -21.45
N GLY A 383 -3.75 11.46 -22.27
CA GLY A 383 -3.99 11.31 -23.70
C GLY A 383 -5.46 11.14 -24.07
N GLU A 384 -5.71 10.98 -25.36
CA GLU A 384 -7.07 10.72 -25.86
C GLU A 384 -7.48 9.28 -25.54
N VAL A 385 -8.73 9.09 -25.15
CA VAL A 385 -9.31 7.75 -24.95
C VAL A 385 -9.21 6.97 -26.27
N PRO A 386 -8.57 5.79 -26.30
CA PRO A 386 -8.46 5.00 -27.52
C PRO A 386 -9.84 4.63 -28.08
N ALA A 387 -9.95 4.58 -29.40
CA ALA A 387 -11.22 4.22 -30.06
C ALA A 387 -11.64 2.78 -29.76
N LYS A 388 -10.65 1.88 -29.70
CA LYS A 388 -10.84 0.45 -29.41
C LYS A 388 -9.85 -0.03 -28.36
N LEU A 389 -10.29 -0.89 -27.48
CA LEU A 389 -9.51 -1.53 -26.42
C LEU A 389 -9.95 -2.99 -26.25
N THR A 390 -9.11 -3.78 -25.62
CA THR A 390 -9.54 -5.00 -24.92
C THR A 390 -9.78 -4.62 -23.47
N ASP A 391 -10.99 -4.82 -22.96
CA ASP A 391 -11.34 -4.49 -21.57
C ASP A 391 -10.65 -5.44 -20.58
N TRP A 392 -10.79 -5.13 -19.28
CA TRP A 392 -10.22 -5.92 -18.21
C TRP A 392 -10.76 -7.37 -18.15
N GLN A 393 -11.92 -7.66 -18.74
CA GLN A 393 -12.49 -9.02 -18.86
C GLN A 393 -12.01 -9.77 -20.12
N GLY A 394 -11.26 -9.10 -20.99
CA GLY A 394 -10.79 -9.65 -22.28
C GLY A 394 -11.79 -9.50 -23.42
N LYS A 395 -12.80 -8.63 -23.27
CA LYS A 395 -13.82 -8.38 -24.30
C LYS A 395 -13.43 -7.14 -25.14
N PRO A 396 -13.86 -7.09 -26.42
CA PRO A 396 -13.76 -5.87 -27.21
C PRO A 396 -14.52 -4.71 -26.55
N TRP A 397 -13.86 -3.56 -26.44
CA TRP A 397 -14.44 -2.32 -25.92
C TRP A 397 -14.29 -1.21 -26.97
N VAL A 398 -15.37 -0.46 -27.23
CA VAL A 398 -15.41 0.61 -28.22
C VAL A 398 -15.88 1.89 -27.56
N ARG A 399 -15.11 2.98 -27.74
CA ARG A 399 -15.41 4.31 -27.22
C ARG A 399 -16.78 4.79 -27.72
N GLY A 400 -17.65 5.19 -26.79
CA GLY A 400 -18.99 5.70 -27.09
C GLY A 400 -20.08 4.64 -27.33
N GLU A 401 -19.70 3.37 -27.53
CA GLU A 401 -20.64 2.26 -27.69
C GLU A 401 -20.72 1.39 -26.43
N SER A 402 -19.55 1.09 -25.83
CA SER A 402 -19.48 0.29 -24.60
C SER A 402 -19.97 1.10 -23.39
N LYS A 403 -20.89 0.53 -22.62
CA LYS A 403 -21.47 1.16 -21.41
C LYS A 403 -20.58 1.03 -20.18
N GLU A 404 -19.84 -0.08 -20.10
CA GLU A 404 -18.95 -0.41 -18.99
C GLU A 404 -17.59 0.29 -19.15
N LYS A 405 -16.90 0.48 -18.04
CA LYS A 405 -15.51 0.97 -18.03
C LYS A 405 -14.58 -0.05 -18.67
N ALA A 406 -13.57 0.42 -19.38
CA ALA A 406 -12.60 -0.46 -20.02
C ALA A 406 -11.64 -1.11 -19.01
N ALA A 407 -11.18 -0.36 -18.01
CA ALA A 407 -10.42 -0.91 -16.87
C ALA A 407 -11.36 -1.18 -15.68
N HIS A 408 -11.03 -2.17 -14.86
CA HIS A 408 -11.74 -2.37 -13.60
C HIS A 408 -11.49 -1.18 -12.65
N PRO A 409 -12.50 -0.64 -11.93
CA PRO A 409 -12.31 0.50 -11.03
C PRO A 409 -11.27 0.29 -9.93
N ASN A 410 -10.97 -0.96 -9.58
CA ASN A 410 -9.93 -1.35 -8.63
C ASN A 410 -8.73 -2.03 -9.31
N SER A 411 -8.51 -1.77 -10.61
CA SER A 411 -7.32 -2.27 -11.32
C SER A 411 -6.04 -1.74 -10.68
N ARG A 412 -4.98 -2.54 -10.75
CA ARG A 412 -3.74 -2.33 -10.01
C ARG A 412 -2.52 -2.35 -10.92
N PHE A 413 -1.47 -1.72 -10.43
CA PHE A 413 -0.11 -1.97 -10.88
C PHE A 413 0.76 -2.41 -9.70
N THR A 414 1.69 -3.32 -9.96
CA THR A 414 2.75 -3.71 -9.02
C THR A 414 4.08 -3.31 -9.63
N SER A 415 4.79 -2.38 -9.01
CA SER A 415 6.02 -1.79 -9.56
C SER A 415 7.13 -1.70 -8.51
N PRO A 416 8.41 -1.98 -8.87
CA PRO A 416 9.53 -1.83 -7.93
C PRO A 416 9.69 -0.39 -7.44
N ALA A 417 10.03 -0.21 -6.16
CA ALA A 417 10.24 1.11 -5.56
C ALA A 417 11.35 1.90 -6.28
N ILE A 418 12.39 1.21 -6.74
CA ILE A 418 13.54 1.81 -7.46
C ILE A 418 13.18 2.47 -8.79
N ASN A 419 11.97 2.25 -9.32
CA ASN A 419 11.48 2.94 -10.50
C ASN A 419 11.00 4.36 -10.20
N ASN A 420 10.71 4.68 -8.93
CA ASN A 420 10.19 5.99 -8.54
C ASN A 420 11.30 7.05 -8.60
N PRO A 421 11.19 8.09 -9.45
CA PRO A 421 12.21 9.14 -9.54
C PRO A 421 12.33 10.00 -8.28
N ALA A 422 11.32 9.97 -7.39
CA ALA A 422 11.33 10.65 -6.10
C ALA A 422 11.69 9.72 -4.93
N LEU A 423 12.24 8.53 -5.20
CA LEU A 423 12.62 7.60 -4.14
C LEU A 423 13.68 8.23 -3.22
N SER A 424 13.44 8.16 -1.91
CA SER A 424 14.40 8.63 -0.90
C SER A 424 15.68 7.78 -0.93
N PRO A 425 16.87 8.37 -0.81
CA PRO A 425 18.10 7.59 -0.63
C PRO A 425 18.04 6.66 0.60
N GLU A 426 17.28 7.03 1.61
CA GLU A 426 17.13 6.30 2.88
C GLU A 426 15.98 5.26 2.87
N TRP A 427 15.31 5.02 1.72
CA TRP A 427 14.13 4.16 1.64
C TRP A 427 14.35 2.72 2.12
N ASP A 428 15.57 2.20 1.96
CA ASP A 428 15.96 0.84 2.38
C ASP A 428 17.00 0.85 3.52
N SER A 429 17.07 1.95 4.28
CA SER A 429 17.96 2.06 5.44
C SER A 429 17.53 1.10 6.55
N PRO A 430 18.41 0.20 7.05
CA PRO A 430 18.07 -0.68 8.17
C PRO A 430 17.73 0.05 9.47
N THR A 431 18.27 1.24 9.67
CA THR A 431 17.96 2.09 10.83
C THR A 431 16.61 2.77 10.69
N GLY A 432 16.12 2.95 9.46
CA GLY A 432 14.96 3.73 9.13
C GLY A 432 15.22 5.24 9.14
N VAL A 433 14.15 6.02 9.28
CA VAL A 433 14.16 7.49 9.29
C VAL A 433 13.44 8.05 10.52
N PRO A 434 13.92 9.15 11.13
CA PRO A 434 13.31 9.74 12.33
C PRO A 434 12.06 10.55 11.94
N ILE A 435 10.92 10.24 12.54
CA ILE A 435 9.64 10.92 12.25
C ILE A 435 9.54 12.22 13.04
N SER A 436 9.35 13.33 12.33
CA SER A 436 9.18 14.68 12.87
C SER A 436 7.71 15.06 13.06
N ALA A 437 6.81 14.55 12.21
CA ALA A 437 5.38 14.79 12.29
C ALA A 437 4.57 13.56 11.87
N ILE A 438 3.38 13.42 12.47
CA ILE A 438 2.38 12.44 12.07
C ILE A 438 1.15 13.20 11.58
N ILE A 439 0.61 12.80 10.43
CA ILE A 439 -0.58 13.42 9.84
C ILE A 439 -1.69 12.38 9.73
N PHE A 440 -2.86 12.71 10.23
CA PHE A 440 -4.10 12.03 9.95
C PHE A 440 -4.94 12.84 8.96
N GLY A 441 -5.64 12.20 8.03
CA GLY A 441 -6.50 12.92 7.11
C GLY A 441 -7.55 12.04 6.45
N GLY A 442 -8.71 12.64 6.17
CA GLY A 442 -9.82 11.96 5.51
C GLY A 442 -10.56 12.92 4.57
N ARG A 443 -11.46 12.38 3.77
CA ARG A 443 -12.34 13.16 2.90
C ARG A 443 -13.51 13.68 3.71
N ARG A 444 -13.58 15.00 3.89
CA ARG A 444 -14.69 15.68 4.57
C ARG A 444 -15.08 16.92 3.76
N ALA A 445 -16.34 16.99 3.32
CA ALA A 445 -16.87 18.16 2.63
C ALA A 445 -16.97 19.38 3.57
N THR A 446 -17.17 19.11 4.86
CA THR A 446 -17.36 20.11 5.92
C THR A 446 -16.53 19.78 7.17
N THR A 447 -16.71 20.53 8.23
CA THR A 447 -16.27 20.28 9.62
C THR A 447 -14.76 20.40 9.82
N VAL A 448 -13.97 19.49 9.25
CA VAL A 448 -12.52 19.45 9.47
C VAL A 448 -11.83 20.54 8.65
N PRO A 449 -11.08 21.45 9.26
CA PRO A 449 -10.33 22.47 8.53
C PRO A 449 -9.20 21.87 7.69
N LEU A 450 -8.65 22.67 6.77
CA LEU A 450 -7.55 22.27 5.88
C LEU A 450 -6.37 21.65 6.65
N VAL A 451 -6.01 22.25 7.79
CA VAL A 451 -4.99 21.72 8.69
C VAL A 451 -5.24 22.17 10.12
N MET A 452 -4.98 21.27 11.09
CA MET A 452 -4.91 21.60 12.52
C MET A 452 -3.86 20.74 13.21
N GLU A 453 -3.14 21.31 14.19
CA GLU A 453 -2.19 20.66 15.07
C GLU A 453 -2.89 20.29 16.38
N SER A 454 -2.61 19.12 16.93
CA SER A 454 -3.13 18.68 18.23
C SER A 454 -2.49 19.44 19.39
N PHE A 455 -3.21 19.59 20.51
CA PHE A 455 -2.67 20.24 21.71
C PHE A 455 -1.55 19.42 22.37
N ASN A 456 -1.65 18.09 22.31
CA ASN A 456 -0.71 17.15 22.89
C ASN A 456 -0.85 15.78 22.23
N TRP A 457 -0.07 14.78 22.70
CA TRP A 457 -0.09 13.42 22.17
C TRP A 457 -1.47 12.75 22.29
N ALA A 458 -2.11 12.82 23.47
CA ALA A 458 -3.42 12.19 23.68
C ALA A 458 -4.49 12.78 22.76
N HIS A 459 -4.49 14.10 22.59
CA HIS A 459 -5.37 14.78 21.62
C HIS A 459 -5.05 14.40 20.17
N GLY A 460 -3.78 14.19 19.82
CA GLY A 460 -3.39 13.68 18.51
C GLY A 460 -3.84 12.24 18.26
N VAL A 461 -3.74 11.37 19.27
CA VAL A 461 -4.31 10.01 19.19
C VAL A 461 -5.84 10.06 19.07
N TYR A 462 -6.49 11.01 19.74
CA TYR A 462 -7.92 11.24 19.59
C TYR A 462 -8.29 11.65 18.14
N PHE A 463 -7.50 12.50 17.47
CA PHE A 463 -7.70 12.79 16.05
C PHE A 463 -7.74 11.50 15.20
N GLY A 464 -6.71 10.67 15.39
CA GLY A 464 -6.61 9.40 14.66
C GLY A 464 -7.76 8.45 15.00
N ALA A 465 -8.10 8.30 16.28
CA ALA A 465 -9.13 7.38 16.78
C ALA A 465 -10.54 7.75 16.34
N THR A 466 -10.83 9.03 16.13
CA THR A 466 -12.14 9.54 15.69
C THR A 466 -12.18 9.89 14.20
N MET A 467 -11.08 9.71 13.48
CA MET A 467 -11.00 10.04 12.07
C MET A 467 -12.15 9.42 11.27
N GLY A 468 -12.79 10.23 10.44
CA GLY A 468 -13.84 9.81 9.54
C GLY A 468 -13.56 10.25 8.10
N SER A 469 -14.05 9.48 7.14
CA SER A 469 -13.96 9.79 5.72
C SER A 469 -15.29 9.53 5.04
N GLU A 470 -15.70 10.45 4.18
CA GLU A 470 -16.91 10.28 3.38
C GLU A 470 -16.73 9.18 2.33
N THR A 471 -17.77 8.37 2.16
CA THR A 471 -17.82 7.33 1.13
C THR A 471 -17.82 7.93 -0.27
N THR A 472 -17.13 7.30 -1.20
CA THR A 472 -17.05 7.70 -2.61
C THR A 472 -17.82 6.71 -3.48
N ALA A 473 -18.09 7.06 -4.74
CA ALA A 473 -18.72 6.17 -5.71
C ALA A 473 -17.97 4.84 -5.97
N ALA A 474 -16.70 4.75 -5.54
CA ALA A 474 -15.91 3.52 -5.62
C ALA A 474 -16.11 2.57 -4.41
N ALA A 475 -16.84 3.02 -3.38
CA ALA A 475 -17.17 2.23 -2.20
C ALA A 475 -18.60 1.69 -2.28
N VAL A 476 -18.84 0.55 -1.65
CA VAL A 476 -20.19 0.01 -1.50
C VAL A 476 -20.96 0.87 -0.48
N GLY A 477 -22.09 1.45 -0.85
CA GLY A 477 -22.96 2.23 0.01
C GLY A 477 -23.35 3.59 -0.56
N GLN A 478 -24.04 4.40 0.25
CA GLN A 478 -24.46 5.75 -0.13
C GLN A 478 -23.26 6.70 -0.15
N VAL A 479 -23.10 7.48 -1.23
CA VAL A 479 -22.03 8.49 -1.38
C VAL A 479 -22.23 9.63 -0.39
N GLY A 480 -21.13 10.14 0.19
CA GLY A 480 -21.15 11.30 1.10
C GLY A 480 -21.46 10.98 2.56
N VAL A 481 -21.65 9.71 2.91
CA VAL A 481 -21.82 9.30 4.31
C VAL A 481 -20.47 9.18 5.00
N VAL A 482 -20.32 9.82 6.17
CA VAL A 482 -19.09 9.73 6.97
C VAL A 482 -18.97 8.33 7.58
N ARG A 483 -17.94 7.59 7.16
CA ARG A 483 -17.55 6.32 7.77
C ARG A 483 -16.36 6.57 8.70
N ARG A 484 -16.44 6.10 9.93
CA ARG A 484 -15.28 6.10 10.82
C ARG A 484 -14.25 5.10 10.32
N ASP A 485 -13.03 5.57 10.17
CA ASP A 485 -11.87 4.78 9.77
C ASP A 485 -10.64 5.21 10.59
N PRO A 486 -10.61 4.81 11.88
CA PRO A 486 -9.59 5.26 12.81
C PRO A 486 -8.19 4.99 12.28
N MET A 487 -7.38 6.06 12.18
CA MET A 487 -5.98 6.01 11.70
C MET A 487 -5.83 5.33 10.33
N ALA A 488 -6.92 5.25 9.51
CA ALA A 488 -7.01 4.46 8.29
C ALA A 488 -6.74 2.95 8.49
N MET A 489 -6.93 2.45 9.70
CA MET A 489 -6.58 1.08 10.12
C MET A 489 -7.80 0.18 10.34
N LEU A 490 -9.03 0.66 10.13
CA LEU A 490 -10.23 -0.13 10.42
C LEU A 490 -10.21 -1.56 9.83
N PRO A 491 -9.86 -1.77 8.55
CA PRO A 491 -9.80 -3.12 7.97
C PRO A 491 -8.47 -3.84 8.22
N PHE A 492 -7.54 -3.23 8.96
CA PHE A 492 -6.14 -3.69 9.05
C PHE A 492 -5.62 -3.88 10.47
N CYS A 493 -6.41 -3.53 11.49
CA CYS A 493 -6.06 -3.81 12.88
C CYS A 493 -6.34 -5.29 13.19
N GLY A 494 -5.29 -6.05 13.55
CA GLY A 494 -5.35 -7.49 13.78
C GLY A 494 -5.77 -7.89 15.18
N TYR A 495 -6.35 -6.98 15.98
CA TYR A 495 -6.81 -7.20 17.33
C TYR A 495 -7.83 -6.12 17.74
N ASN A 496 -8.26 -6.10 19.00
CA ASN A 496 -9.26 -5.15 19.49
C ASN A 496 -8.82 -3.69 19.30
N VAL A 497 -9.65 -2.91 18.63
CA VAL A 497 -9.36 -1.51 18.27
C VAL A 497 -9.22 -0.59 19.49
N GLY A 498 -9.92 -0.86 20.59
CA GLY A 498 -9.75 -0.11 21.82
C GLY A 498 -8.37 -0.33 22.45
N ASP A 499 -7.87 -1.56 22.43
CA ASP A 499 -6.50 -1.89 22.83
C ASP A 499 -5.44 -1.29 21.90
N TYR A 500 -5.75 -1.18 20.60
CA TYR A 500 -4.90 -0.50 19.64
C TYR A 500 -4.76 0.99 19.98
N PHE A 501 -5.85 1.66 20.36
CA PHE A 501 -5.78 3.03 20.86
C PHE A 501 -5.00 3.15 22.16
N ALA A 502 -5.17 2.18 23.08
CA ALA A 502 -4.40 2.14 24.32
C ALA A 502 -2.91 1.97 24.07
N HIS A 503 -2.53 1.17 23.07
CA HIS A 503 -1.14 1.01 22.64
C HIS A 503 -0.55 2.33 22.14
N TRP A 504 -1.26 3.05 21.25
CA TRP A 504 -0.86 4.38 20.78
C TRP A 504 -0.68 5.38 21.93
N LEU A 505 -1.62 5.44 22.87
CA LEU A 505 -1.52 6.30 24.05
C LEU A 505 -0.30 5.93 24.92
N GLY A 506 -0.05 4.64 25.09
CA GLY A 506 1.09 4.11 25.86
C GLY A 506 2.45 4.44 25.25
N MET A 507 2.53 4.69 23.97
CA MET A 507 3.79 5.10 23.30
C MET A 507 4.33 6.42 23.85
N GLN A 508 3.48 7.33 24.31
CA GLN A 508 3.89 8.61 24.91
C GLN A 508 4.93 8.43 26.04
N GLN A 509 4.79 7.39 26.82
CA GLN A 509 5.72 7.13 27.95
C GLN A 509 7.10 6.63 27.51
N ARG A 510 7.22 6.20 26.27
CA ARG A 510 8.45 5.64 25.68
C ARG A 510 9.19 6.64 24.80
N ILE A 511 8.47 7.62 24.24
CA ILE A 511 9.02 8.60 23.30
C ILE A 511 9.41 9.86 24.07
N ALA A 512 10.71 10.11 24.22
CA ALA A 512 11.20 11.29 24.90
C ALA A 512 10.92 12.59 24.12
N ASN A 513 11.03 12.49 22.77
CA ASN A 513 10.79 13.59 21.84
C ASN A 513 9.70 13.18 20.84
N PRO A 514 8.41 13.27 21.22
CA PRO A 514 7.33 12.82 20.38
C PRO A 514 7.16 13.73 19.16
N PRO A 515 6.88 13.15 17.97
CA PRO A 515 6.50 13.94 16.82
C PRO A 515 5.19 14.68 17.09
N LYS A 516 5.03 15.86 16.51
CA LYS A 516 3.75 16.58 16.53
C LYS A 516 2.73 15.84 15.67
N ILE A 517 1.45 15.91 16.06
CA ILE A 517 0.36 15.24 15.35
C ILE A 517 -0.58 16.30 14.76
N PHE A 518 -0.91 16.09 13.49
CA PHE A 518 -1.75 17.00 12.71
C PHE A 518 -2.94 16.24 12.11
N MET A 519 -4.03 16.98 11.86
CA MET A 519 -5.15 16.53 11.02
C MET A 519 -5.20 17.43 9.78
N VAL A 520 -5.44 16.83 8.60
CA VAL A 520 -5.60 17.57 7.34
C VAL A 520 -6.86 17.14 6.59
N ASN A 521 -7.40 18.06 5.79
CA ASN A 521 -8.54 17.80 4.92
C ASN A 521 -8.41 18.52 3.57
N TRP A 522 -8.06 17.78 2.53
CA TRP A 522 -7.91 18.30 1.16
C TRP A 522 -9.24 18.46 0.40
N PHE A 523 -10.36 18.06 0.98
CA PHE A 523 -11.62 17.79 0.27
C PHE A 523 -12.77 18.70 0.70
N ARG A 524 -12.48 19.77 1.45
CA ARG A 524 -13.52 20.70 1.88
C ARG A 524 -14.19 21.36 0.68
N GLN A 525 -15.51 21.53 0.77
CA GLN A 525 -16.33 22.06 -0.32
C GLN A 525 -17.10 23.29 0.12
N LYS A 526 -17.35 24.17 -0.84
CA LYS A 526 -18.31 25.27 -0.76
C LYS A 526 -19.15 25.21 -2.05
N ASP A 527 -20.45 25.19 -1.92
CA ASP A 527 -21.39 25.10 -3.04
C ASP A 527 -21.10 23.92 -4.00
N GLY A 528 -20.71 22.77 -3.44
CA GLY A 528 -20.38 21.56 -4.20
C GLY A 528 -19.03 21.59 -4.93
N ARG A 529 -18.22 22.64 -4.78
CA ARG A 529 -16.89 22.82 -5.37
C ARG A 529 -15.81 22.68 -4.28
N PHE A 530 -14.71 21.99 -4.60
CA PHE A 530 -13.55 21.96 -3.72
C PHE A 530 -12.95 23.36 -3.60
N VAL A 531 -12.64 23.77 -2.36
CA VAL A 531 -12.05 25.08 -2.03
C VAL A 531 -10.52 25.03 -1.90
N TRP A 532 -9.93 23.84 -1.99
CA TRP A 532 -8.48 23.63 -1.98
C TRP A 532 -8.05 22.90 -3.25
N PRO A 533 -7.00 23.38 -3.97
CA PRO A 533 -6.56 22.78 -5.23
C PRO A 533 -5.99 21.36 -5.06
N GLY A 534 -5.37 21.08 -3.91
CA GLY A 534 -4.75 19.78 -3.65
C GLY A 534 -3.43 19.56 -4.39
N PHE A 535 -3.05 18.30 -4.58
CA PHE A 535 -1.83 17.89 -5.30
C PHE A 535 -0.57 18.64 -4.84
N GLY A 536 0.13 19.33 -5.75
CA GLY A 536 1.35 20.10 -5.46
C GLY A 536 1.16 21.18 -4.39
N ASP A 537 -0.03 21.81 -4.33
CA ASP A 537 -0.34 22.84 -3.34
C ASP A 537 -0.41 22.33 -1.90
N ASN A 538 -0.51 20.99 -1.69
CA ASN A 538 -0.36 20.39 -0.37
C ASN A 538 1.03 20.64 0.22
N MET A 539 2.03 21.01 -0.58
CA MET A 539 3.34 21.47 -0.12
C MET A 539 3.25 22.68 0.81
N ARG A 540 2.28 23.57 0.63
CA ARG A 540 2.06 24.76 1.46
C ARG A 540 1.71 24.37 2.90
N VAL A 541 0.81 23.39 3.03
CA VAL A 541 0.44 22.79 4.32
C VAL A 541 1.60 22.01 4.93
N LEU A 542 2.30 21.22 4.10
CA LEU A 542 3.47 20.45 4.55
C LEU A 542 4.58 21.37 5.08
N LYS A 543 4.84 22.50 4.39
CA LYS A 543 5.79 23.51 4.86
C LYS A 543 5.35 24.10 6.20
N TRP A 544 4.09 24.48 6.36
CA TRP A 544 3.59 24.99 7.63
C TRP A 544 3.77 23.97 8.75
N ILE A 545 3.48 22.69 8.49
CA ILE A 545 3.70 21.61 9.45
C ILE A 545 5.18 21.53 9.88
N ILE A 546 6.12 21.62 8.94
CA ILE A 546 7.56 21.62 9.24
C ILE A 546 7.94 22.86 10.04
N ASP A 547 7.45 24.04 9.68
CA ASP A 547 7.70 25.27 10.42
C ASP A 547 7.13 25.21 11.86
N ARG A 548 6.00 24.53 12.07
CA ARG A 548 5.46 24.24 13.41
C ARG A 548 6.34 23.26 14.20
N VAL A 549 6.86 22.24 13.55
CA VAL A 549 7.80 21.29 14.18
C VAL A 549 9.04 22.00 14.68
N GLU A 550 9.59 22.92 13.88
CA GLU A 550 10.80 23.69 14.16
C GLU A 550 10.56 24.93 15.02
N GLY A 551 9.30 25.25 15.36
CA GLY A 551 8.97 26.45 16.14
C GLY A 551 9.19 27.77 15.38
N ARG A 552 9.24 27.74 14.03
CA ARG A 552 9.45 28.92 13.19
C ARG A 552 8.20 29.75 12.93
N THR A 553 7.02 29.18 13.18
CA THR A 553 5.74 29.89 13.03
C THR A 553 4.85 29.70 14.25
N ALA A 554 4.06 30.73 14.57
CA ALA A 554 3.02 30.66 15.58
C ALA A 554 1.82 29.85 15.08
N ALA A 555 0.80 29.68 15.91
CA ALA A 555 -0.49 29.14 15.52
C ALA A 555 -1.60 29.79 16.34
N LYS A 556 -2.78 29.88 15.75
CA LYS A 556 -4.00 30.32 16.43
C LYS A 556 -4.65 29.14 17.13
N GLU A 557 -4.86 29.24 18.42
CA GLU A 557 -5.64 28.26 19.18
C GLU A 557 -7.13 28.38 18.85
N THR A 558 -7.76 27.23 18.63
CA THR A 558 -9.21 27.09 18.42
C THR A 558 -9.77 25.99 19.32
N VAL A 559 -11.07 25.82 19.32
CA VAL A 559 -11.72 24.76 20.12
C VAL A 559 -11.25 23.35 19.73
N VAL A 560 -10.77 23.17 18.48
CA VAL A 560 -10.41 21.88 17.90
C VAL A 560 -8.91 21.61 17.79
N GLY A 561 -8.07 22.58 18.08
CA GLY A 561 -6.61 22.50 17.95
C GLY A 561 -6.00 23.81 17.48
N HIS A 562 -4.70 23.79 17.17
CA HIS A 562 -4.00 24.96 16.64
C HIS A 562 -4.08 24.97 15.12
N VAL A 563 -4.47 26.10 14.54
CA VAL A 563 -4.55 26.32 13.08
C VAL A 563 -3.58 27.41 12.65
N PRO A 564 -3.22 27.53 11.36
CA PRO A 564 -2.41 28.63 10.85
C PRO A 564 -3.02 29.99 11.21
N CYS A 565 -2.17 30.96 11.57
CA CYS A 565 -2.57 32.35 11.63
C CYS A 565 -2.78 32.91 10.21
N GLU A 566 -3.47 34.03 10.10
CA GLU A 566 -3.62 34.72 8.83
C GLU A 566 -2.23 35.09 8.26
N GLY A 567 -1.97 34.66 7.01
CA GLY A 567 -0.69 34.86 6.33
C GLY A 567 0.37 33.78 6.55
N ASP A 568 0.16 32.80 7.44
CA ASP A 568 1.13 31.72 7.68
C ASP A 568 1.20 30.71 6.51
N LEU A 569 0.09 30.51 5.80
CA LEU A 569 0.08 29.69 4.59
C LEU A 569 0.51 30.57 3.39
N ASP A 570 1.54 30.13 2.70
CA ASP A 570 1.98 30.77 1.46
C ASP A 570 0.86 30.68 0.41
N THR A 571 0.37 31.83 -0.06
CA THR A 571 -0.69 31.94 -1.06
C THR A 571 -0.19 32.40 -2.43
N GLN A 572 1.13 32.55 -2.62
CA GLN A 572 1.71 32.95 -3.90
C GLN A 572 1.32 31.98 -5.01
N SER A 573 0.69 32.47 -6.07
CA SER A 573 0.23 31.68 -7.22
C SER A 573 -0.72 30.53 -6.86
N LEU A 574 -1.42 30.61 -5.72
CA LEU A 574 -2.45 29.66 -5.33
C LEU A 574 -3.72 29.91 -6.17
N ASP A 575 -4.25 28.85 -6.78
CA ASP A 575 -5.53 28.90 -7.51
C ASP A 575 -6.71 28.71 -6.52
N ALA A 576 -6.86 29.69 -5.60
CA ALA A 576 -7.96 29.77 -4.65
C ALA A 576 -8.16 31.24 -4.24
N THR A 577 -9.41 31.64 -4.07
CA THR A 577 -9.73 33.00 -3.60
C THR A 577 -9.51 33.12 -2.07
N PRO A 578 -9.42 34.34 -1.52
CA PRO A 578 -9.40 34.55 -0.07
C PRO A 578 -10.62 33.92 0.63
N GLU A 579 -11.80 33.94 -0.01
CA GLU A 579 -13.03 33.32 0.48
C GLU A 579 -12.97 31.80 0.47
N ASP A 580 -12.30 31.19 -0.53
CA ASP A 580 -12.04 29.76 -0.58
C ASP A 580 -11.09 29.32 0.54
N LEU A 581 -10.03 30.11 0.77
CA LEU A 581 -9.07 29.85 1.83
C LEU A 581 -9.72 30.01 3.22
N ALA A 582 -10.53 31.04 3.42
CA ALA A 582 -11.31 31.20 4.64
C ALA A 582 -12.28 30.03 4.87
N ALA A 583 -12.95 29.56 3.81
CA ALA A 583 -13.82 28.40 3.87
C ALA A 583 -13.03 27.11 4.17
N ALA A 584 -11.84 26.94 3.57
CA ALA A 584 -10.97 25.79 3.84
C ALA A 584 -10.52 25.73 5.30
N MET A 585 -10.28 26.87 5.94
CA MET A 585 -9.80 26.98 7.32
C MET A 585 -10.90 27.11 8.38
N ALA A 586 -12.16 27.25 7.97
CA ALA A 586 -13.26 27.52 8.91
C ALA A 586 -13.47 26.42 9.94
N VAL A 587 -13.70 26.81 11.19
CA VAL A 587 -14.13 25.94 12.29
C VAL A 587 -15.56 26.35 12.65
N ASP A 588 -16.55 25.58 12.14
CA ASP A 588 -17.97 25.81 12.43
C ASP A 588 -18.38 25.03 13.67
N LEU A 589 -18.83 25.73 14.71
CA LEU A 589 -19.18 25.13 16.00
C LEU A 589 -20.42 24.22 15.91
N ASN A 590 -21.36 24.52 15.00
CA ASN A 590 -22.56 23.68 14.84
C ASN A 590 -22.22 22.37 14.12
N GLU A 591 -21.35 22.41 13.10
CA GLU A 591 -20.83 21.22 12.46
C GLU A 591 -20.06 20.34 13.45
N TRP A 592 -19.24 20.93 14.33
CA TRP A 592 -18.51 20.20 15.36
C TRP A 592 -19.42 19.60 16.43
N LYS A 593 -20.54 20.24 16.74
CA LYS A 593 -21.54 19.67 17.64
C LYS A 593 -22.13 18.37 17.09
N GLN A 594 -22.47 18.36 15.79
CA GLN A 594 -22.94 17.15 15.09
C GLN A 594 -21.84 16.08 14.99
N GLU A 595 -20.59 16.50 14.72
CA GLU A 595 -19.45 15.59 14.67
C GLU A 595 -19.24 14.85 16.00
N LEU A 596 -19.39 15.55 17.13
CA LEU A 596 -19.29 14.99 18.48
C LEU A 596 -20.37 13.94 18.76
N GLU A 597 -21.58 14.06 18.19
CA GLU A 597 -22.62 13.03 18.27
C GLU A 597 -22.19 11.74 17.56
N GLY A 598 -21.72 11.85 16.32
CA GLY A 598 -21.20 10.70 15.57
C GLY A 598 -19.95 10.06 16.20
N GLN A 599 -19.15 10.84 16.92
CA GLN A 599 -18.02 10.30 17.71
C GLN A 599 -18.50 9.55 18.95
N ALA A 600 -19.61 9.98 19.60
CA ALA A 600 -20.20 9.23 20.71
C ALA A 600 -20.67 7.85 20.25
N GLU A 601 -21.41 7.77 19.14
CA GLU A 601 -21.86 6.51 18.55
C GLU A 601 -20.67 5.59 18.21
N TRP A 602 -19.61 6.15 17.69
CA TRP A 602 -18.37 5.40 17.43
C TRP A 602 -17.75 4.85 18.72
N PHE A 603 -17.67 5.66 19.75
CA PHE A 603 -17.12 5.25 21.04
C PHE A 603 -17.97 4.18 21.75
N GLU A 604 -19.29 4.24 21.59
CA GLU A 604 -20.19 3.16 22.04
C GLU A 604 -19.91 1.85 21.30
N LYS A 605 -19.67 1.91 19.98
CA LYS A 605 -19.31 0.74 19.18
C LYS A 605 -17.96 0.13 19.59
N VAL A 606 -16.95 0.94 19.94
CA VAL A 606 -15.67 0.45 20.48
C VAL A 606 -15.88 -0.25 21.84
N GLY A 607 -16.80 0.26 22.64
CA GLY A 607 -17.28 -0.38 23.86
C GLY A 607 -16.32 -0.27 25.05
N PRO A 608 -16.26 -1.31 25.92
CA PRO A 608 -15.58 -1.24 27.21
C PRO A 608 -14.06 -1.12 27.12
N THR A 609 -13.46 -1.50 26.01
CA THR A 609 -12.00 -1.40 25.80
C THR A 609 -11.54 0.01 25.39
N LEU A 610 -12.49 0.93 25.13
CA LEU A 610 -12.15 2.32 24.80
C LEU A 610 -11.38 2.99 25.96
N PRO A 611 -10.16 3.53 25.71
CA PRO A 611 -9.36 4.19 26.74
C PRO A 611 -10.08 5.40 27.35
N LYS A 612 -10.00 5.54 28.68
CA LYS A 612 -10.56 6.70 29.40
C LYS A 612 -10.01 8.03 28.91
N ALA A 613 -8.74 8.06 28.51
CA ALA A 613 -8.11 9.27 27.97
C ALA A 613 -8.84 9.79 26.73
N LEU A 614 -9.27 8.91 25.79
CA LEU A 614 -10.02 9.34 24.61
C LEU A 614 -11.45 9.81 24.94
N LYS A 615 -12.10 9.21 25.95
CA LYS A 615 -13.38 9.72 26.48
C LYS A 615 -13.22 11.14 27.02
N LEU A 616 -12.16 11.36 27.80
CA LEU A 616 -11.85 12.68 28.36
C LEU A 616 -11.56 13.72 27.26
N GLU A 617 -10.78 13.37 26.23
CA GLU A 617 -10.53 14.30 25.11
C GLU A 617 -11.84 14.73 24.41
N ARG A 618 -12.77 13.79 24.21
CA ARG A 618 -14.08 14.10 23.66
C ARG A 618 -14.90 15.02 24.58
N GLU A 619 -14.91 14.76 25.88
CA GLU A 619 -15.61 15.61 26.87
C GLU A 619 -15.02 17.02 26.91
N LEU A 620 -13.69 17.15 26.89
CA LEU A 620 -13.01 18.45 26.81
C LEU A 620 -13.34 19.21 25.53
N LEU A 621 -13.40 18.51 24.38
CA LEU A 621 -13.79 19.14 23.12
C LEU A 621 -15.26 19.60 23.17
N LEU A 622 -16.16 18.78 23.70
CA LEU A 622 -17.57 19.12 23.85
C LEU A 622 -17.74 20.37 24.73
N GLU A 623 -17.04 20.45 25.87
CA GLU A 623 -17.07 21.60 26.75
C GLU A 623 -16.56 22.87 26.08
N ARG A 624 -15.42 22.81 25.35
CA ARG A 624 -14.89 23.94 24.57
C ARG A 624 -15.89 24.43 23.51
N VAL A 625 -16.57 23.50 22.81
CA VAL A 625 -17.59 23.87 21.81
C VAL A 625 -18.80 24.54 22.46
N ILE A 626 -19.29 24.00 23.59
CA ILE A 626 -20.43 24.58 24.31
C ILE A 626 -20.11 25.98 24.80
N GLN A 627 -18.95 26.19 25.42
CA GLN A 627 -18.52 27.50 25.93
C GLN A 627 -18.36 28.52 24.78
N ALA A 628 -17.78 28.11 23.64
CA ALA A 628 -17.63 28.98 22.49
C ALA A 628 -18.98 29.36 21.85
N VAL A 629 -19.97 28.48 21.85
CA VAL A 629 -21.35 28.78 21.38
C VAL A 629 -22.06 29.72 22.36
N ALA A 630 -21.84 29.58 23.66
CA ALA A 630 -22.47 30.44 24.67
C ALA A 630 -21.84 31.84 24.78
N GLY A 631 -20.58 31.99 24.34
CA GLY A 631 -19.84 33.26 24.33
C GLY A 631 -20.01 34.09 23.06
N ASN A 632 -20.61 33.54 22.00
CA ASN A 632 -21.02 34.22 20.78
C ASN A 632 -22.49 34.62 20.85
#